data_b09296e06f6e597801d733cf59d7a428
#
_entry.id   b09296e06f6e597801d733cf59d7a428
#
_cell.length_a   1.000
_cell.length_b   1.000
_cell.length_c   1.000
_cell.angle_alpha   90.00
_cell.angle_beta   90.00
_cell.angle_gamma   90.00
#
_symmetry.space_group_name_H-M   'P 1'
#
loop_
_entity.id
_entity.type
_entity.pdbx_description
1 polymer ?
#
loop_
_entity_poly.entity_id
_entity_poly.type
_entity_poly.pdbx_seq_one_letter_code
_entity_poly.pdbx_strand_id
1 'polypeptide(L)'
;LIQAIARVNRLHDKKKFGLLIDYRGILAELDTTIANYQDLANRTQGGFEIDDLLGLYSQMSSEYKRLPRLYQNLWAIFKDVKNKNDIEQLRQVLIPHVQEVNGELVDVHLKVRDDFYEALTEFASCLQIALQSMSFFDDKSFSDADRQHYKDTVKQLSSLRQLVRRDAGETVDYDQYAEQVKKLLDKHVVGV
;
A
#
# COMPACT_ATOMS: atom_id res chain seq x y z
N LEU A 1 -23.44 10.75 4.46
CA LEU A 1 -22.17 10.05 4.61
C LEU A 1 -22.33 8.55 4.29
N ILE A 2 -23.24 7.81 4.97
CA ILE A 2 -23.50 6.37 4.75
C ILE A 2 -23.81 6.06 3.27
N GLN A 3 -24.65 6.85 2.61
CA GLN A 3 -24.94 6.69 1.17
C GLN A 3 -23.69 6.90 0.29
N ALA A 4 -22.78 7.77 0.67
CA ALA A 4 -21.52 7.95 -0.06
C ALA A 4 -20.61 6.73 0.10
N ILE A 5 -20.50 6.18 1.28
CA ILE A 5 -19.76 4.94 1.57
C ILE A 5 -20.33 3.77 0.77
N ALA A 6 -21.64 3.58 0.78
CA ALA A 6 -22.31 2.54 0.02
C ALA A 6 -22.08 2.65 -1.49
N ARG A 7 -22.07 3.88 -2.04
CA ARG A 7 -21.79 4.12 -3.46
C ARG A 7 -20.35 3.81 -3.85
N VAL A 8 -19.39 4.13 -2.99
CA VAL A 8 -17.96 3.88 -3.23
C VAL A 8 -17.65 2.38 -3.12
N ASN A 9 -18.38 1.64 -2.28
CA ASN A 9 -18.17 0.21 -2.02
C ASN A 9 -19.04 -0.73 -2.85
N ARG A 10 -19.70 -0.27 -3.92
CA ARG A 10 -20.41 -1.18 -4.83
C ARG A 10 -19.49 -2.28 -5.33
N LEU A 11 -19.97 -3.51 -5.21
CA LEU A 11 -19.27 -4.72 -5.67
C LEU A 11 -18.96 -4.64 -7.16
N HIS A 12 -17.73 -4.93 -7.51
CA HIS A 12 -17.26 -5.04 -8.88
C HIS A 12 -16.13 -6.08 -8.91
N ASP A 13 -16.14 -6.97 -9.90
CA ASP A 13 -15.24 -8.15 -9.99
C ASP A 13 -13.75 -7.82 -9.88
N LYS A 14 -13.35 -6.60 -10.22
CA LYS A 14 -11.95 -6.12 -10.18
C LYS A 14 -11.64 -5.20 -9.00
N LYS A 15 -12.61 -4.96 -8.10
CA LYS A 15 -12.48 -3.99 -7.02
C LYS A 15 -12.70 -4.68 -5.67
N LYS A 16 -11.67 -4.78 -4.85
CA LYS A 16 -11.75 -5.39 -3.53
C LYS A 16 -12.35 -4.47 -2.47
N PHE A 17 -12.20 -3.15 -2.60
CA PHE A 17 -12.75 -2.13 -1.69
C PHE A 17 -12.80 -0.75 -2.35
N GLY A 18 -13.56 0.17 -1.76
CA GLY A 18 -13.54 1.59 -2.07
C GLY A 18 -12.77 2.36 -1.01
N LEU A 19 -12.00 3.37 -1.42
CA LEU A 19 -11.28 4.25 -0.51
C LEU A 19 -12.13 5.51 -0.24
N LEU A 20 -12.36 5.80 1.04
CA LEU A 20 -12.93 7.07 1.50
C LEU A 20 -11.85 7.79 2.30
N ILE A 21 -11.52 9.02 1.91
CA ILE A 21 -10.56 9.86 2.62
C ILE A 21 -11.34 10.94 3.38
N ASP A 22 -11.20 10.94 4.69
CA ASP A 22 -11.83 11.91 5.57
C ASP A 22 -10.81 12.93 6.07
N TYR A 23 -10.86 14.14 5.52
CA TYR A 23 -9.99 15.26 5.92
C TYR A 23 -10.51 16.04 7.15
N ARG A 24 -11.73 15.75 7.63
CA ARG A 24 -12.38 16.51 8.69
C ARG A 24 -12.66 15.72 9.97
N GLY A 25 -12.28 14.44 10.01
CA GLY A 25 -12.57 13.56 11.15
C GLY A 25 -14.06 13.20 11.29
N ILE A 26 -14.84 13.31 10.21
CA ILE A 26 -16.29 13.00 10.20
C ILE A 26 -16.52 11.50 10.45
N LEU A 27 -15.52 10.66 10.21
CA LEU A 27 -15.58 9.22 10.49
C LEU A 27 -15.67 8.94 12.01
N ALA A 28 -15.18 9.83 12.88
CA ALA A 28 -15.36 9.71 14.31
C ALA A 28 -16.84 9.93 14.73
N GLU A 29 -17.57 10.80 14.01
CA GLU A 29 -19.02 10.96 14.18
C GLU A 29 -19.79 9.76 13.60
N LEU A 30 -19.18 9.01 12.68
CA LEU A 30 -19.78 7.82 12.09
C LEU A 30 -19.97 6.71 13.13
N ASP A 31 -19.04 6.55 14.09
CA ASP A 31 -19.15 5.58 15.19
C ASP A 31 -20.43 5.83 16.01
N THR A 32 -20.65 7.09 16.37
CA THR A 32 -21.87 7.48 17.12
C THR A 32 -23.12 7.32 16.26
N THR A 33 -23.01 7.64 14.97
CA THR A 33 -24.12 7.54 14.04
C THR A 33 -24.47 6.08 13.76
N ILE A 34 -23.48 5.20 13.58
CA ILE A 34 -23.68 3.75 13.38
C ILE A 34 -24.29 3.12 14.63
N ALA A 35 -23.79 3.46 15.84
CA ALA A 35 -24.37 2.98 17.08
C ALA A 35 -25.84 3.39 17.23
N ASN A 36 -26.18 4.64 16.88
CA ASN A 36 -27.55 5.14 16.87
C ASN A 36 -28.43 4.45 15.81
N TYR A 37 -27.86 4.15 14.62
CA TYR A 37 -28.58 3.41 13.58
C TYR A 37 -28.76 1.93 13.92
N GLN A 38 -27.81 1.29 14.63
CA GLN A 38 -28.00 -0.07 15.16
C GLN A 38 -29.17 -0.15 16.13
N ASP A 39 -29.26 0.83 17.06
CA ASP A 39 -30.37 0.90 17.98
C ASP A 39 -31.71 1.15 17.26
N LEU A 40 -31.71 1.95 16.20
CA LEU A 40 -32.88 2.19 15.35
C LEU A 40 -33.25 0.98 14.51
N ALA A 41 -32.28 0.29 13.93
CA ALA A 41 -32.50 -0.91 13.10
C ALA A 41 -33.01 -2.09 13.94
N ASN A 42 -32.48 -2.28 15.14
CA ASN A 42 -32.99 -3.24 16.10
C ASN A 42 -34.44 -2.98 16.49
N ARG A 43 -34.88 -1.71 16.41
CA ARG A 43 -36.28 -1.31 16.67
C ARG A 43 -37.21 -1.42 15.46
N THR A 44 -36.69 -1.47 14.23
CA THR A 44 -37.49 -1.35 13.00
C THR A 44 -37.49 -2.55 12.07
N GLN A 45 -36.92 -3.70 12.45
CA GLN A 45 -36.91 -4.95 11.67
C GLN A 45 -36.39 -4.85 10.20
N GLY A 46 -35.58 -3.83 9.85
CA GLY A 46 -35.09 -3.59 8.50
C GLY A 46 -33.57 -3.76 8.32
N GLY A 47 -32.95 -4.78 8.96
CA GLY A 47 -31.52 -4.81 9.26
C GLY A 47 -30.50 -5.25 8.20
N PHE A 48 -30.87 -5.64 6.99
CA PHE A 48 -29.95 -6.29 6.04
C PHE A 48 -28.82 -5.36 5.50
N GLU A 49 -29.09 -4.08 5.29
CA GLU A 49 -28.07 -3.14 4.76
C GLU A 49 -27.08 -2.60 5.81
N ILE A 50 -27.45 -2.70 7.09
CA ILE A 50 -26.66 -2.15 8.20
C ILE A 50 -25.61 -3.13 8.65
N ASP A 51 -25.90 -4.42 8.67
CA ASP A 51 -24.95 -5.47 9.03
C ASP A 51 -23.79 -5.55 8.02
N ASP A 52 -24.05 -5.33 6.73
CA ASP A 52 -23.02 -5.23 5.70
C ASP A 52 -22.12 -4.01 5.88
N LEU A 53 -22.70 -2.86 6.26
CA LEU A 53 -21.93 -1.63 6.55
C LEU A 53 -21.08 -1.76 7.82
N LEU A 54 -21.60 -2.44 8.84
CA LEU A 54 -20.88 -2.73 10.08
C LEU A 54 -19.75 -3.71 9.85
N GLY A 55 -19.97 -4.73 9.01
CA GLY A 55 -18.93 -5.66 8.60
C GLY A 55 -17.78 -4.95 7.89
N LEU A 56 -18.07 -4.04 6.95
CA LEU A 56 -17.09 -3.23 6.25
C LEU A 56 -16.36 -2.28 7.19
N TYR A 57 -17.07 -1.61 8.08
CA TYR A 57 -16.48 -0.70 9.07
C TYR A 57 -15.58 -1.44 10.04
N SER A 58 -16.02 -2.57 10.58
CA SER A 58 -15.22 -3.44 11.45
C SER A 58 -13.96 -3.93 10.74
N GLN A 59 -14.05 -4.29 9.46
CA GLN A 59 -12.92 -4.70 8.65
C GLN A 59 -11.94 -3.54 8.45
N MET A 60 -12.41 -2.36 8.09
CA MET A 60 -11.56 -1.17 7.91
C MET A 60 -10.93 -0.71 9.23
N SER A 61 -11.69 -0.73 10.33
CA SER A 61 -11.20 -0.32 11.66
C SER A 61 -10.24 -1.32 12.31
N SER A 62 -10.16 -2.54 11.81
CA SER A 62 -9.26 -3.59 12.33
C SER A 62 -8.09 -3.91 11.40
N GLU A 63 -8.03 -3.34 10.20
CA GLU A 63 -7.01 -3.63 9.21
C GLU A 63 -5.59 -3.33 9.71
N TYR A 64 -5.43 -2.28 10.54
CA TYR A 64 -4.14 -1.92 11.14
C TYR A 64 -3.53 -3.03 12.01
N LYS A 65 -4.33 -3.95 12.53
CA LYS A 65 -3.84 -5.10 13.33
C LYS A 65 -2.95 -6.04 12.52
N ARG A 66 -2.98 -5.95 11.21
CA ARG A 66 -2.10 -6.70 10.30
C ARG A 66 -0.69 -6.09 10.21
N LEU A 67 -0.51 -4.81 10.58
CA LEU A 67 0.77 -4.09 10.44
C LEU A 67 1.97 -4.84 11.02
N PRO A 68 1.94 -5.40 12.25
CA PRO A 68 3.10 -6.10 12.80
C PRO A 68 3.50 -7.31 11.95
N ARG A 69 2.53 -8.07 11.45
CA ARG A 69 2.78 -9.24 10.60
C ARG A 69 3.34 -8.84 9.25
N LEU A 70 2.74 -7.83 8.60
CA LEU A 70 3.21 -7.33 7.32
C LEU A 70 4.62 -6.73 7.41
N TYR A 71 4.90 -6.02 8.50
CA TYR A 71 6.23 -5.52 8.81
C TYR A 71 7.26 -6.66 8.94
N GLN A 72 6.92 -7.72 9.67
CA GLN A 72 7.79 -8.89 9.82
C GLN A 72 8.03 -9.61 8.49
N ASN A 73 6.99 -9.80 7.68
CA ASN A 73 7.08 -10.41 6.35
C ASN A 73 8.00 -9.60 5.44
N LEU A 74 7.86 -8.28 5.43
CA LEU A 74 8.69 -7.37 4.64
C LEU A 74 10.17 -7.46 5.04
N TRP A 75 10.47 -7.47 6.34
CA TRP A 75 11.84 -7.57 6.82
C TRP A 75 12.42 -8.99 6.76
N ALA A 76 11.60 -10.03 6.63
CA ALA A 76 12.05 -11.41 6.42
C ALA A 76 12.82 -11.59 5.10
N ILE A 77 12.53 -10.76 4.10
CA ILE A 77 13.25 -10.72 2.80
C ILE A 77 14.72 -10.36 3.03
N PHE A 78 15.00 -9.52 4.01
CA PHE A 78 16.34 -9.04 4.36
C PHE A 78 16.92 -9.73 5.61
N LYS A 79 16.51 -10.98 5.90
CA LYS A 79 16.93 -11.70 7.12
C LYS A 79 18.45 -11.84 7.23
N ASP A 80 19.13 -12.01 6.10
CA ASP A 80 20.57 -12.24 6.03
C ASP A 80 21.39 -10.94 5.98
N VAL A 81 20.73 -9.79 5.91
CA VAL A 81 21.39 -8.47 5.92
C VAL A 81 21.73 -8.07 7.35
N LYS A 82 23.03 -7.82 7.60
CA LYS A 82 23.54 -7.49 8.94
C LYS A 82 23.13 -6.10 9.43
N ASN A 83 23.19 -5.11 8.54
CA ASN A 83 22.82 -3.73 8.85
C ASN A 83 21.61 -3.28 8.01
N LYS A 84 20.44 -3.32 8.62
CA LYS A 84 19.17 -2.93 7.98
C LYS A 84 19.01 -1.42 7.73
N ASN A 85 19.91 -0.60 8.30
CA ASN A 85 19.95 0.84 8.03
C ASN A 85 20.86 1.18 6.84
N ASP A 86 21.62 0.23 6.35
CA ASP A 86 22.50 0.39 5.20
C ASP A 86 21.74 0.04 3.91
N ILE A 87 21.35 1.09 3.19
CA ILE A 87 20.58 0.95 1.94
C ILE A 87 21.35 0.14 0.90
N GLU A 88 22.69 0.23 0.87
CA GLU A 88 23.49 -0.50 -0.11
C GLU A 88 23.47 -2.01 0.19
N GLN A 89 23.54 -2.43 1.46
CA GLN A 89 23.40 -3.84 1.80
C GLN A 89 22.01 -4.38 1.44
N LEU A 90 20.95 -3.59 1.65
CA LEU A 90 19.59 -3.97 1.25
C LEU A 90 19.47 -4.06 -0.28
N ARG A 91 20.09 -3.11 -1.00
CA ARG A 91 20.09 -3.03 -2.45
C ARG A 91 20.74 -4.27 -3.08
N GLN A 92 21.85 -4.76 -2.53
CA GLN A 92 22.59 -5.92 -3.03
C GLN A 92 21.73 -7.21 -3.06
N VAL A 93 20.72 -7.33 -2.21
CA VAL A 93 19.79 -8.47 -2.20
C VAL A 93 18.81 -8.42 -3.38
N LEU A 94 18.57 -7.23 -3.94
CA LEU A 94 17.48 -6.97 -4.87
C LEU A 94 17.93 -6.66 -6.30
N ILE A 95 19.17 -6.17 -6.50
CA ILE A 95 19.66 -5.84 -7.85
C ILE A 95 19.72 -7.09 -8.72
N PRO A 96 19.55 -6.95 -10.05
CA PRO A 96 19.65 -8.07 -10.97
C PRO A 96 20.96 -8.82 -10.80
N HIS A 97 20.89 -10.13 -10.65
CA HIS A 97 22.04 -11.02 -10.59
C HIS A 97 21.85 -12.16 -11.59
N VAL A 98 22.47 -12.00 -12.75
CA VAL A 98 22.32 -12.95 -13.86
C VAL A 98 23.30 -14.10 -13.69
N GLN A 99 22.77 -15.31 -13.69
CA GLN A 99 23.54 -16.57 -13.67
C GLN A 99 23.08 -17.47 -14.80
N GLU A 100 24.00 -18.31 -15.29
CA GLU A 100 23.65 -19.35 -16.25
C GLU A 100 23.08 -20.56 -15.50
N VAL A 101 21.82 -20.89 -15.78
CA VAL A 101 21.12 -22.04 -15.22
C VAL A 101 20.61 -22.90 -16.37
N ASN A 102 21.09 -24.13 -16.49
CA ASN A 102 20.71 -25.06 -17.56
C ASN A 102 20.91 -24.51 -18.99
N GLY A 103 21.91 -23.64 -19.19
CA GLY A 103 22.20 -23.04 -20.51
C GLY A 103 21.41 -21.77 -20.83
N GLU A 104 20.59 -21.29 -19.88
CA GLU A 104 19.85 -20.04 -20.00
C GLU A 104 20.35 -19.01 -18.95
N LEU A 105 20.41 -17.76 -19.37
CA LEU A 105 20.74 -16.64 -18.47
C LEU A 105 19.50 -16.24 -17.69
N VAL A 106 19.52 -16.44 -16.37
CA VAL A 106 18.41 -16.17 -15.48
C VAL A 106 18.81 -15.17 -14.40
N ASP A 107 17.96 -14.16 -14.16
CA ASP A 107 18.10 -13.28 -12.99
C ASP A 107 17.60 -14.01 -11.74
N VAL A 108 18.54 -14.50 -10.93
CA VAL A 108 18.22 -15.27 -9.71
C VAL A 108 17.62 -14.41 -8.59
N HIS A 109 17.75 -13.08 -8.69
CA HIS A 109 17.14 -12.16 -7.74
C HIS A 109 15.74 -11.64 -8.16
N LEU A 110 15.26 -12.00 -9.34
CA LEU A 110 13.97 -11.55 -9.85
C LEU A 110 12.83 -11.85 -8.87
N LYS A 111 12.74 -13.10 -8.41
CA LYS A 111 11.68 -13.51 -7.47
C LYS A 111 11.75 -12.74 -6.14
N VAL A 112 12.94 -12.57 -5.59
CA VAL A 112 13.12 -11.83 -4.31
C VAL A 112 12.74 -10.36 -4.49
N ARG A 113 13.03 -9.79 -5.65
CA ARG A 113 12.65 -8.41 -5.99
C ARG A 113 11.14 -8.25 -6.11
N ASP A 114 10.45 -9.19 -6.77
CA ASP A 114 9.00 -9.19 -6.90
C ASP A 114 8.33 -9.37 -5.52
N ASP A 115 8.80 -10.32 -4.72
CA ASP A 115 8.33 -10.55 -3.35
C ASP A 115 8.50 -9.27 -2.48
N PHE A 116 9.60 -8.54 -2.66
CA PHE A 116 9.83 -7.25 -1.99
C PHE A 116 8.83 -6.17 -2.43
N TYR A 117 8.58 -6.06 -3.72
CA TYR A 117 7.63 -5.05 -4.24
C TYR A 117 6.21 -5.31 -3.74
N GLU A 118 5.79 -6.57 -3.71
CA GLU A 118 4.49 -6.99 -3.20
C GLU A 118 4.38 -6.70 -1.70
N ALA A 119 5.33 -7.19 -0.89
CA ALA A 119 5.32 -7.00 0.56
C ALA A 119 5.36 -5.52 0.97
N LEU A 120 6.17 -4.70 0.28
CA LEU A 120 6.22 -3.25 0.53
C LEU A 120 4.89 -2.59 0.18
N THR A 121 4.26 -3.00 -0.92
CA THR A 121 2.98 -2.44 -1.37
C THR A 121 1.87 -2.79 -0.38
N GLU A 122 1.81 -4.05 0.09
CA GLU A 122 0.84 -4.47 1.11
C GLU A 122 1.02 -3.70 2.43
N PHE A 123 2.27 -3.61 2.91
CA PHE A 123 2.57 -2.91 4.15
C PHE A 123 2.24 -1.42 4.07
N ALA A 124 2.66 -0.74 2.99
CA ALA A 124 2.39 0.68 2.78
C ALA A 124 0.89 0.98 2.65
N SER A 125 0.13 0.13 1.95
CA SER A 125 -1.32 0.27 1.80
C SER A 125 -2.04 0.07 3.13
N CYS A 126 -1.65 -0.94 3.91
CA CYS A 126 -2.19 -1.19 5.23
C CYS A 126 -1.88 0.00 6.18
N LEU A 127 -0.66 0.52 6.17
CA LEU A 127 -0.27 1.68 6.97
C LEU A 127 -1.05 2.93 6.56
N GLN A 128 -1.26 3.16 5.26
CA GLN A 128 -2.03 4.29 4.76
C GLN A 128 -3.47 4.25 5.29
N ILE A 129 -4.11 3.08 5.29
CA ILE A 129 -5.46 2.89 5.84
C ILE A 129 -5.43 3.10 7.37
N ALA A 130 -4.45 2.52 8.06
CA ALA A 130 -4.28 2.65 9.51
C ALA A 130 -4.16 4.11 9.95
N LEU A 131 -3.38 4.91 9.25
CA LEU A 131 -3.16 6.33 9.56
C LEU A 131 -4.41 7.21 9.36
N GLN A 132 -5.47 6.68 8.78
CA GLN A 132 -6.77 7.33 8.63
C GLN A 132 -7.80 6.84 9.67
N SER A 133 -7.44 5.85 10.48
CA SER A 133 -8.34 5.23 11.47
C SER A 133 -8.09 5.76 12.87
N MET A 134 -9.11 6.33 13.51
CA MET A 134 -9.04 6.72 14.92
C MET A 134 -8.71 5.52 15.81
N SER A 135 -9.29 4.35 15.52
CA SER A 135 -9.01 3.11 16.28
C SER A 135 -7.53 2.76 16.34
N PHE A 136 -6.75 3.08 15.30
CA PHE A 136 -5.29 2.89 15.30
C PHE A 136 -4.57 3.84 16.27
N PHE A 137 -5.05 5.07 16.38
CA PHE A 137 -4.46 6.05 17.31
C PHE A 137 -4.87 5.80 18.76
N ASP A 138 -6.05 5.25 18.98
CA ASP A 138 -6.57 4.92 20.32
C ASP A 138 -6.03 3.60 20.87
N ASP A 139 -5.54 2.72 19.99
CA ASP A 139 -5.00 1.42 20.37
C ASP A 139 -3.63 1.58 21.06
N LYS A 140 -3.62 1.31 22.36
CA LYS A 140 -2.43 1.41 23.22
C LYS A 140 -1.34 0.37 22.88
N SER A 141 -1.64 -0.64 22.07
CA SER A 141 -0.66 -1.61 21.62
C SER A 141 0.31 -1.04 20.58
N PHE A 142 -0.01 0.13 20.01
CA PHE A 142 0.84 0.88 19.09
C PHE A 142 1.24 2.22 19.70
N SER A 143 2.49 2.34 20.09
CA SER A 143 3.02 3.63 20.56
C SER A 143 3.21 4.62 19.40
N ASP A 144 3.36 5.91 19.72
CA ASP A 144 3.70 6.92 18.70
C ASP A 144 5.07 6.63 18.05
N ALA A 145 6.00 6.03 18.82
CA ALA A 145 7.27 5.59 18.29
C ALA A 145 7.11 4.47 17.26
N ASP A 146 6.22 3.49 17.49
CA ASP A 146 5.93 2.43 16.53
C ASP A 146 5.31 2.99 15.25
N ARG A 147 4.35 3.91 15.38
CA ARG A 147 3.71 4.59 14.24
C ARG A 147 4.73 5.36 13.41
N GLN A 148 5.63 6.09 14.08
CA GLN A 148 6.70 6.81 13.38
C GLN A 148 7.68 5.85 12.72
N HIS A 149 8.06 4.77 13.40
CA HIS A 149 8.94 3.75 12.86
C HIS A 149 8.38 3.09 11.60
N TYR A 150 7.08 2.79 11.56
CA TYR A 150 6.43 2.27 10.36
C TYR A 150 6.47 3.27 9.19
N LYS A 151 6.24 4.57 9.46
CA LYS A 151 6.34 5.63 8.43
C LYS A 151 7.76 5.74 7.88
N ASP A 152 8.75 5.72 8.74
CA ASP A 152 10.17 5.81 8.36
C ASP A 152 10.58 4.58 7.54
N THR A 153 10.11 3.39 7.92
CA THR A 153 10.31 2.16 7.15
C THR A 153 9.73 2.27 5.74
N VAL A 154 8.48 2.72 5.59
CA VAL A 154 7.88 2.90 4.25
C VAL A 154 8.68 3.91 3.44
N LYS A 155 9.12 5.02 4.03
CA LYS A 155 9.93 6.03 3.35
C LYS A 155 11.27 5.46 2.88
N GLN A 156 11.99 4.78 3.77
CA GLN A 156 13.30 4.17 3.47
C GLN A 156 13.18 3.13 2.34
N LEU A 157 12.25 2.18 2.48
CA LEU A 157 12.11 1.09 1.53
C LEU A 157 11.45 1.52 0.21
N SER A 158 10.66 2.59 0.19
CA SER A 158 10.18 3.19 -1.05
C SER A 158 11.32 3.84 -1.84
N SER A 159 12.26 4.49 -1.16
CA SER A 159 13.47 5.01 -1.81
C SER A 159 14.34 3.89 -2.36
N LEU A 160 14.50 2.80 -1.59
CA LEU A 160 15.20 1.59 -2.05
C LEU A 160 14.52 1.00 -3.31
N ARG A 161 13.20 0.88 -3.31
CA ARG A 161 12.44 0.38 -4.47
C ARG A 161 12.70 1.21 -5.73
N GLN A 162 12.76 2.53 -5.62
CA GLN A 162 13.05 3.40 -6.76
C GLN A 162 14.46 3.16 -7.31
N LEU A 163 15.46 2.99 -6.43
CA LEU A 163 16.84 2.67 -6.83
C LEU A 163 16.89 1.32 -7.55
N VAL A 164 16.30 0.29 -6.95
CA VAL A 164 16.30 -1.08 -7.51
C VAL A 164 15.59 -1.14 -8.86
N ARG A 165 14.44 -0.48 -9.01
CA ARG A 165 13.72 -0.40 -10.29
C ARG A 165 14.54 0.25 -11.39
N ARG A 166 15.32 1.27 -11.06
CA ARG A 166 16.25 1.89 -12.00
C ARG A 166 17.38 0.94 -12.37
N ASP A 167 17.98 0.25 -11.40
CA ASP A 167 19.06 -0.70 -11.63
C ASP A 167 18.60 -1.92 -12.46
N ALA A 168 17.35 -2.34 -12.28
CA ALA A 168 16.73 -3.42 -13.04
C ALA A 168 16.23 -2.99 -14.43
N GLY A 169 16.35 -1.71 -14.78
CA GLY A 169 15.81 -1.18 -16.04
C GLY A 169 14.27 -1.19 -16.11
N GLU A 170 13.59 -1.31 -14.99
CA GLU A 170 12.12 -1.37 -14.90
C GLU A 170 11.45 0.01 -14.96
N THR A 171 12.23 1.09 -14.83
CA THR A 171 11.77 2.47 -15.02
C THR A 171 12.31 2.99 -16.34
N VAL A 172 11.40 3.38 -17.21
CA VAL A 172 11.78 4.19 -18.38
C VAL A 172 12.13 5.59 -17.86
N ASP A 173 13.39 5.96 -17.94
CA ASP A 173 13.82 7.32 -17.65
C ASP A 173 13.37 8.21 -18.83
N TYR A 174 12.18 8.80 -18.68
CA TYR A 174 11.63 9.67 -19.71
C TYR A 174 12.53 10.89 -20.00
N ASP A 175 13.33 11.30 -19.03
CA ASP A 175 14.24 12.44 -19.20
C ASP A 175 15.40 12.11 -20.16
N GLN A 176 15.87 10.85 -20.17
CA GLN A 176 16.87 10.39 -21.16
C GLN A 176 16.31 10.37 -22.59
N TYR A 177 15.03 10.14 -22.75
CA TYR A 177 14.38 10.06 -24.05
C TYR A 177 13.63 11.34 -24.44
N ALA A 178 13.51 12.32 -23.54
CA ALA A 178 12.76 13.55 -23.78
C ALA A 178 13.27 14.31 -25.02
N GLU A 179 14.59 14.40 -25.22
CA GLU A 179 15.16 15.02 -26.43
C GLU A 179 14.92 14.22 -27.70
N GLN A 180 14.96 12.88 -27.61
CA GLN A 180 14.72 12.01 -28.77
C GLN A 180 13.24 12.01 -29.15
N VAL A 181 12.35 11.96 -28.15
CA VAL A 181 10.89 12.08 -28.34
C VAL A 181 10.54 13.45 -28.93
N LYS A 182 11.16 14.53 -28.43
CA LYS A 182 10.95 15.87 -28.98
C LYS A 182 11.41 15.96 -30.43
N LYS A 183 12.61 15.45 -30.78
CA LYS A 183 13.08 15.38 -32.16
C LYS A 183 12.21 14.55 -33.07
N LEU A 184 11.61 13.46 -32.57
CA LEU A 184 10.66 12.64 -33.32
C LEU A 184 9.33 13.37 -33.54
N LEU A 185 8.82 14.06 -32.53
CA LEU A 185 7.61 14.88 -32.65
C LEU A 185 7.83 16.04 -33.61
N ASP A 186 8.94 16.76 -33.49
CA ASP A 186 9.27 17.89 -34.40
C ASP A 186 9.47 17.43 -35.86
N LYS A 187 9.89 16.18 -36.08
CA LYS A 187 10.08 15.61 -37.43
C LYS A 187 8.79 15.10 -38.07
N HIS A 188 7.82 14.66 -37.27
CA HIS A 188 6.60 14.01 -37.76
C HIS A 188 5.34 14.85 -37.57
N VAL A 189 5.37 15.90 -36.76
CA VAL A 189 4.30 16.92 -36.64
C VAL A 189 4.70 18.13 -37.46
N VAL A 190 4.80 17.97 -38.77
CA VAL A 190 4.79 19.11 -39.68
C VAL A 190 3.33 19.54 -39.78
N GLY A 191 3.04 20.71 -39.20
CA GLY A 191 1.70 21.26 -39.18
C GLY A 191 1.14 21.43 -40.60
N VAL A 192 -0.11 21.08 -40.70
CA VAL A 192 -1.00 21.49 -41.77
C VAL A 192 -1.49 22.91 -41.47
#